data_6a3672ee59766ebb58ee98cb311e6313
#
_entry.id   6a3672ee59766ebb58ee98cb311e6313
#
_cell.length_a   1.000
_cell.length_b   1.000
_cell.length_c   1.000
_cell.angle_alpha   90.00
_cell.angle_beta   90.00
_cell.angle_gamma   90.00
#
_symmetry.space_group_name_H-M   'P 1'
#
loop_
_entity.id
_entity.type
_entity.pdbx_description
1 polymer ?
#
loop_
_entity_poly.entity_id
_entity_poly.type
_entity_poly.pdbx_seq_one_letter_code
_entity_poly.pdbx_strand_id
1 'polypeptide(L)'
;MAACELISNFSMIDVGGKRHTTRRAVAAGTIHLGPNAFVKVRDKTLAKGDCFPMAEIARVSGVKQCANLLPMCHPLPLDQVLVSFELNHDQQSVRVFCEAAAHAKTGVEMEALAGANAALLCIWDLCKGTDPVLRISDLELLTKT
;
A
#
# COMPACT_ATOMS: atom_id res chain seq x y z
N MET A 1 -29.83 -32.82 28.15
CA MET A 1 -29.48 -32.08 26.92
C MET A 1 -28.15 -31.38 27.15
N ALA A 2 -27.13 -31.73 26.36
CA ALA A 2 -25.84 -31.01 26.42
C ALA A 2 -26.06 -29.59 25.89
N ALA A 3 -25.64 -28.60 26.66
CA ALA A 3 -25.66 -27.22 26.22
C ALA A 3 -24.70 -27.07 25.03
N CYS A 4 -25.21 -26.64 23.89
CA CYS A 4 -24.40 -26.34 22.73
C CYS A 4 -23.72 -24.98 22.96
N GLU A 5 -22.41 -24.96 23.10
CA GLU A 5 -21.64 -23.75 23.26
C GLU A 5 -21.30 -23.21 21.89
N LEU A 6 -21.77 -21.99 21.60
CA LEU A 6 -21.40 -21.26 20.39
C LEU A 6 -20.03 -20.62 20.58
N ILE A 7 -19.02 -21.12 19.87
CA ILE A 7 -17.69 -20.53 19.83
C ILE A 7 -17.58 -19.70 18.54
N SER A 8 -17.67 -18.38 18.67
CA SER A 8 -17.36 -17.43 17.59
C SER A 8 -16.17 -16.59 18.00
N ASN A 9 -15.02 -16.82 17.36
CA ASN A 9 -13.76 -16.15 17.71
C ASN A 9 -13.42 -14.98 16.79
N PHE A 10 -14.12 -14.81 15.65
CA PHE A 10 -13.79 -13.83 14.63
C PHE A 10 -15.06 -13.13 14.13
N SER A 11 -15.01 -11.81 14.11
CA SER A 11 -16.05 -10.99 13.48
C SER A 11 -15.48 -9.64 13.05
N MET A 12 -16.02 -9.07 11.97
CA MET A 12 -15.77 -7.66 11.68
C MET A 12 -16.46 -6.79 12.73
N ILE A 13 -15.81 -5.67 13.08
CA ILE A 13 -16.39 -4.68 14.01
C ILE A 13 -17.65 -4.10 13.38
N ASP A 14 -18.74 -4.04 14.15
CA ASP A 14 -19.98 -3.39 13.71
C ASP A 14 -19.79 -1.87 13.63
N VAL A 15 -19.92 -1.33 12.43
CA VAL A 15 -19.89 0.12 12.16
C VAL A 15 -21.27 0.65 11.74
N GLY A 16 -22.33 -0.17 11.83
CA GLY A 16 -23.67 0.18 11.39
C GLY A 16 -24.20 1.47 11.99
N GLY A 17 -23.98 1.69 13.30
CA GLY A 17 -24.41 2.86 14.03
C GLY A 17 -23.53 4.10 13.88
N LYS A 18 -22.39 4.02 13.20
CA LYS A 18 -21.49 5.17 13.00
C LYS A 18 -21.97 6.05 11.84
N ARG A 19 -21.73 7.35 11.96
CA ARG A 19 -21.95 8.29 10.87
C ARG A 19 -20.82 8.22 9.86
N HIS A 20 -21.12 8.50 8.61
CA HIS A 20 -20.12 8.74 7.59
C HIS A 20 -19.37 10.04 7.88
N THR A 21 -18.06 10.00 7.82
CA THR A 21 -17.18 11.17 7.95
C THR A 21 -16.08 11.08 6.88
N THR A 22 -15.49 12.21 6.55
CA THR A 22 -14.32 12.22 5.67
C THR A 22 -13.15 11.53 6.37
N ARG A 23 -12.62 10.52 5.72
CA ARG A 23 -11.49 9.74 6.19
C ARG A 23 -10.31 9.92 5.23
N ARG A 24 -9.14 10.14 5.78
CA ARG A 24 -7.91 10.28 5.01
C ARG A 24 -6.78 9.60 5.77
N ALA A 25 -5.93 8.88 5.05
CA ALA A 25 -4.73 8.28 5.61
C ALA A 25 -3.58 8.38 4.61
N VAL A 26 -2.38 8.57 5.13
CA VAL A 26 -1.14 8.54 4.35
C VAL A 26 -0.23 7.48 4.94
N ALA A 27 0.20 6.56 4.10
CA ALA A 27 1.21 5.56 4.42
C ALA A 27 2.45 5.77 3.56
N ALA A 28 3.60 5.35 4.05
CA ALA A 28 4.84 5.34 3.30
C ALA A 28 5.60 4.04 3.49
N GLY A 29 6.51 3.77 2.57
CA GLY A 29 7.47 2.67 2.67
C GLY A 29 8.64 2.92 1.74
N THR A 30 9.74 2.22 1.96
CA THR A 30 10.98 2.42 1.21
C THR A 30 11.44 1.11 0.57
N ILE A 31 11.83 1.17 -0.70
CA ILE A 31 12.56 0.09 -1.35
C ILE A 31 14.01 0.52 -1.56
N HIS A 32 14.93 -0.27 -1.01
CA HIS A 32 16.37 -0.13 -1.23
C HIS A 32 16.74 -0.94 -2.46
N LEU A 33 17.38 -0.27 -3.41
CA LEU A 33 17.82 -0.82 -4.68
C LEU A 33 19.34 -0.97 -4.64
N GLY A 34 19.88 -1.88 -5.43
CA GLY A 34 21.32 -1.87 -5.70
C GLY A 34 21.71 -0.73 -6.65
N PRO A 35 23.00 -0.45 -6.81
CA PRO A 35 23.49 0.68 -7.60
C PRO A 35 23.03 0.62 -9.07
N ASN A 36 22.98 -0.56 -9.66
CA ASN A 36 22.57 -0.72 -11.05
C ASN A 36 21.05 -0.52 -11.22
N ALA A 37 20.25 -1.08 -10.33
CA ALA A 37 18.80 -0.90 -10.38
C ALA A 37 18.42 0.55 -10.10
N PHE A 38 19.07 1.21 -9.15
CA PHE A 38 18.79 2.62 -8.83
C PHE A 38 19.04 3.54 -10.04
N VAL A 39 20.17 3.39 -10.72
CA VAL A 39 20.47 4.17 -11.93
C VAL A 39 19.42 3.94 -13.00
N LYS A 40 19.03 2.69 -13.25
CA LYS A 40 18.00 2.36 -14.25
C LYS A 40 16.59 2.87 -13.89
N VAL A 41 16.25 2.86 -12.61
CA VAL A 41 14.99 3.46 -12.13
C VAL A 41 14.99 4.95 -12.35
N ARG A 42 16.06 5.64 -11.91
CA ARG A 42 16.23 7.09 -12.10
C ARG A 42 16.16 7.49 -13.58
N ASP A 43 16.87 6.77 -14.42
CA ASP A 43 17.01 7.07 -15.86
C ASP A 43 15.91 6.46 -16.71
N LYS A 44 14.96 5.70 -16.10
CA LYS A 44 13.81 5.05 -16.76
C LYS A 44 14.23 4.01 -17.82
N THR A 45 15.35 3.32 -17.58
CA THR A 45 15.98 2.39 -18.52
C THR A 45 15.90 0.91 -18.08
N LEU A 46 14.97 0.59 -17.17
CA LEU A 46 14.70 -0.82 -16.83
C LEU A 46 14.22 -1.58 -18.07
N ALA A 47 14.53 -2.88 -18.13
CA ALA A 47 14.15 -3.73 -19.28
C ALA A 47 12.64 -3.75 -19.58
N LYS A 48 11.82 -3.63 -18.53
CA LYS A 48 10.35 -3.56 -18.66
C LYS A 48 9.79 -2.12 -18.76
N GLY A 49 10.68 -1.10 -18.82
CA GLY A 49 10.31 0.31 -18.95
C GLY A 49 10.27 1.07 -17.63
N ASP A 50 9.65 2.27 -17.64
CA ASP A 50 9.53 3.14 -16.47
C ASP A 50 8.66 2.47 -15.39
N CYS A 51 9.23 2.28 -14.21
CA CYS A 51 8.52 1.60 -13.11
C CYS A 51 7.47 2.49 -12.42
N PHE A 52 7.59 3.81 -12.48
CA PHE A 52 6.71 4.70 -11.74
C PHE A 52 5.25 4.65 -12.23
N PRO A 53 4.94 4.76 -13.52
CA PRO A 53 3.56 4.60 -14.00
C PRO A 53 2.95 3.24 -13.63
N MET A 54 3.75 2.17 -13.69
CA MET A 54 3.28 0.83 -13.29
C MET A 54 3.02 0.76 -11.79
N ALA A 55 3.89 1.35 -10.96
CA ALA A 55 3.71 1.41 -9.53
C ALA A 55 2.47 2.25 -9.14
N GLU A 56 2.17 3.31 -9.89
CA GLU A 56 0.94 4.09 -9.73
C GLU A 56 -0.31 3.24 -9.97
N ILE A 57 -0.32 2.41 -11.00
CA ILE A 57 -1.42 1.49 -11.30
C ILE A 57 -1.51 0.40 -10.24
N ALA A 58 -0.37 -0.22 -9.88
CA ALA A 58 -0.30 -1.27 -8.87
C ALA A 58 -0.85 -0.80 -7.52
N ARG A 59 -0.53 0.43 -7.11
CA ARG A 59 -1.08 1.05 -5.92
C ARG A 59 -2.60 1.10 -5.94
N VAL A 60 -3.21 1.58 -7.03
CA VAL A 60 -4.67 1.64 -7.14
C VAL A 60 -5.28 0.25 -7.00
N SER A 61 -4.67 -0.76 -7.61
CA SER A 61 -5.08 -2.15 -7.44
C SER A 61 -4.94 -2.61 -5.99
N GLY A 62 -3.81 -2.32 -5.34
CA GLY A 62 -3.58 -2.68 -3.94
C GLY A 62 -4.59 -2.08 -2.98
N VAL A 63 -4.89 -0.79 -3.13
CA VAL A 63 -5.90 -0.10 -2.32
C VAL A 63 -7.28 -0.73 -2.50
N LYS A 64 -7.69 -1.00 -3.76
CA LYS A 64 -8.99 -1.60 -4.07
C LYS A 64 -9.13 -3.05 -3.60
N GLN A 65 -8.03 -3.78 -3.51
CA GLN A 65 -8.01 -5.18 -3.07
C GLN A 65 -7.81 -5.34 -1.56
N CYS A 66 -7.70 -4.26 -0.80
CA CYS A 66 -7.39 -4.30 0.62
C CYS A 66 -8.32 -5.23 1.40
N ALA A 67 -9.64 -5.08 1.25
CA ALA A 67 -10.63 -5.90 1.92
C ALA A 67 -10.59 -7.39 1.50
N ASN A 68 -10.13 -7.68 0.28
CA ASN A 68 -9.95 -9.07 -0.18
C ASN A 68 -8.68 -9.72 0.39
N LEU A 69 -7.66 -8.91 0.72
CA LEU A 69 -6.42 -9.38 1.34
C LEU A 69 -6.55 -9.56 2.85
N LEU A 70 -7.36 -8.71 3.49
CA LEU A 70 -7.49 -8.63 4.95
C LEU A 70 -8.92 -9.02 5.35
N PRO A 71 -9.15 -10.24 5.87
CA PRO A 71 -10.49 -10.80 6.08
C PRO A 71 -11.42 -9.93 6.96
N MET A 72 -10.86 -9.21 7.93
CA MET A 72 -11.63 -8.39 8.87
C MET A 72 -11.74 -6.91 8.47
N CYS A 73 -11.19 -6.56 7.31
CA CYS A 73 -11.25 -5.19 6.79
C CYS A 73 -12.57 -4.97 6.04
N HIS A 74 -13.27 -3.88 6.36
CA HIS A 74 -14.50 -3.52 5.65
C HIS A 74 -14.17 -3.08 4.21
N PRO A 75 -14.95 -3.49 3.20
CA PRO A 75 -14.83 -2.93 1.86
C PRO A 75 -15.35 -1.48 1.87
N LEU A 76 -14.51 -0.55 1.46
CA LEU A 76 -14.84 0.88 1.50
C LEU A 76 -14.94 1.47 0.08
N PRO A 77 -15.94 2.32 -0.18
CA PRO A 77 -15.99 3.12 -1.41
C PRO A 77 -14.95 4.24 -1.32
N LEU A 78 -13.88 4.15 -2.10
CA LEU A 78 -12.81 5.13 -2.10
C LEU A 78 -13.15 6.32 -2.99
N ASP A 79 -12.92 7.53 -2.49
CA ASP A 79 -13.11 8.76 -3.24
C ASP A 79 -11.82 9.17 -3.98
N GLN A 80 -10.66 8.94 -3.36
CA GLN A 80 -9.37 9.34 -3.91
C GLN A 80 -8.24 8.42 -3.47
N VAL A 81 -7.28 8.20 -4.36
CA VAL A 81 -6.01 7.54 -4.05
C VAL A 81 -4.89 8.28 -4.77
N LEU A 82 -3.92 8.80 -4.02
CA LEU A 82 -2.75 9.51 -4.54
C LEU A 82 -1.46 8.74 -4.24
N VAL A 83 -0.46 8.90 -5.07
CA VAL A 83 0.90 8.41 -4.81
C VAL A 83 1.92 9.47 -5.15
N SER A 84 3.01 9.46 -4.43
CA SER A 84 4.23 10.17 -4.80
C SER A 84 5.45 9.32 -4.49
N PHE A 85 6.55 9.64 -5.16
CA PHE A 85 7.81 8.92 -5.05
C PHE A 85 8.92 9.91 -4.75
N GLU A 86 9.83 9.54 -3.87
CA GLU A 86 11.05 10.27 -3.59
C GLU A 86 12.27 9.37 -3.87
N LEU A 87 13.20 9.88 -4.65
CA LEU A 87 14.48 9.22 -4.93
C LEU A 87 15.52 9.69 -3.91
N ASN A 88 16.09 8.76 -3.16
CA ASN A 88 17.22 9.03 -2.28
C ASN A 88 18.51 8.53 -2.95
N HIS A 89 19.34 9.45 -3.43
CA HIS A 89 20.57 9.15 -4.17
C HIS A 89 21.65 8.54 -3.25
N ASP A 90 21.74 9.00 -2.02
CA ASP A 90 22.75 8.53 -1.06
C ASP A 90 22.48 7.08 -0.63
N GLN A 91 21.22 6.75 -0.41
CA GLN A 91 20.78 5.42 0.01
C GLN A 91 20.41 4.51 -1.17
N GLN A 92 20.43 5.02 -2.38
CA GLN A 92 19.99 4.28 -3.59
C GLN A 92 18.62 3.64 -3.38
N SER A 93 17.67 4.43 -2.92
CA SER A 93 16.33 3.96 -2.55
C SER A 93 15.23 4.83 -3.14
N VAL A 94 14.03 4.25 -3.19
CA VAL A 94 12.80 4.96 -3.54
C VAL A 94 11.87 4.89 -2.34
N ARG A 95 11.44 6.04 -1.85
CA ARG A 95 10.37 6.15 -0.88
C ARG A 95 9.06 6.39 -1.59
N VAL A 96 8.07 5.59 -1.24
CA VAL A 96 6.71 5.64 -1.81
C VAL A 96 5.77 6.17 -0.76
N PHE A 97 4.93 7.13 -1.12
CA PHE A 97 3.83 7.62 -0.29
C PHE A 97 2.52 7.26 -0.97
N CYS A 98 1.57 6.75 -0.20
CA CYS A 98 0.22 6.46 -0.67
C CYS A 98 -0.79 7.15 0.24
N GLU A 99 -1.61 7.99 -0.34
CA GLU A 99 -2.74 8.59 0.33
C GLU A 99 -4.03 7.95 -0.17
N ALA A 100 -4.91 7.59 0.76
CA ALA A 100 -6.27 7.13 0.49
C ALA A 100 -7.27 8.04 1.19
N ALA A 101 -8.40 8.31 0.53
CA ALA A 101 -9.49 9.09 1.10
C ALA A 101 -10.83 8.45 0.76
N ALA A 102 -11.77 8.52 1.72
CA ALA A 102 -13.14 8.05 1.58
C ALA A 102 -14.08 8.82 2.50
N HIS A 103 -15.34 8.93 2.11
CA HIS A 103 -16.42 9.32 3.01
C HIS A 103 -17.07 8.04 3.55
N ALA A 104 -16.66 7.63 4.74
CA ALA A 104 -16.94 6.29 5.26
C ALA A 104 -17.17 6.27 6.78
N LYS A 105 -17.62 5.13 7.29
CA LYS A 105 -17.87 4.88 8.72
C LYS A 105 -16.61 4.43 9.49
N THR A 106 -15.55 4.08 8.79
CA THR A 106 -14.27 3.65 9.37
C THR A 106 -13.11 4.25 8.57
N GLY A 107 -11.90 4.18 9.13
CA GLY A 107 -10.70 4.76 8.51
C GLY A 107 -10.22 3.98 7.30
N VAL A 108 -9.30 4.58 6.56
CA VAL A 108 -8.70 4.07 5.32
C VAL A 108 -7.21 3.76 5.48
N GLU A 109 -6.78 3.49 6.72
CA GLU A 109 -5.39 3.23 7.07
C GLU A 109 -4.83 2.01 6.32
N MET A 110 -5.63 0.93 6.30
CA MET A 110 -5.20 -0.32 5.67
C MET A 110 -5.13 -0.19 4.15
N GLU A 111 -6.03 0.57 3.56
CA GLU A 111 -6.03 0.90 2.14
C GLU A 111 -4.75 1.66 1.77
N ALA A 112 -4.37 2.66 2.55
CA ALA A 112 -3.13 3.42 2.32
C ALA A 112 -1.89 2.53 2.43
N LEU A 113 -1.81 1.67 3.47
CA LEU A 113 -0.71 0.72 3.65
C LEU A 113 -0.66 -0.33 2.52
N ALA A 114 -1.80 -0.90 2.14
CA ALA A 114 -1.88 -1.87 1.05
C ALA A 114 -1.45 -1.24 -0.29
N GLY A 115 -1.85 0.00 -0.54
CA GLY A 115 -1.45 0.74 -1.73
C GLY A 115 0.05 1.02 -1.79
N ALA A 116 0.64 1.51 -0.69
CA ALA A 116 2.09 1.73 -0.61
C ALA A 116 2.86 0.43 -0.84
N ASN A 117 2.44 -0.66 -0.18
CA ASN A 117 3.07 -1.96 -0.34
C ASN A 117 2.96 -2.49 -1.77
N ALA A 118 1.81 -2.37 -2.43
CA ALA A 118 1.64 -2.81 -3.81
C ALA A 118 2.56 -2.05 -4.78
N ALA A 119 2.74 -0.74 -4.60
CA ALA A 119 3.67 0.05 -5.39
C ALA A 119 5.12 -0.41 -5.17
N LEU A 120 5.53 -0.66 -3.92
CA LEU A 120 6.87 -1.16 -3.58
C LEU A 120 7.14 -2.54 -4.21
N LEU A 121 6.17 -3.45 -4.15
CA LEU A 121 6.26 -4.78 -4.76
C LEU A 121 6.34 -4.69 -6.29
N CYS A 122 5.64 -3.75 -6.90
CA CYS A 122 5.73 -3.50 -8.34
C CYS A 122 7.14 -3.04 -8.73
N ILE A 123 7.72 -2.09 -8.00
CA ILE A 123 9.12 -1.65 -8.24
C ILE A 123 10.08 -2.83 -8.06
N TRP A 124 9.89 -3.64 -7.01
CA TRP A 124 10.68 -4.84 -6.78
C TRP A 124 10.66 -5.80 -7.99
N ASP A 125 9.47 -6.12 -8.48
CA ASP A 125 9.31 -7.05 -9.61
C ASP A 125 10.05 -6.56 -10.87
N LEU A 126 10.01 -5.25 -11.11
CA LEU A 126 10.68 -4.65 -12.26
C LEU A 126 12.21 -4.56 -12.11
N CYS A 127 12.72 -4.54 -10.87
CA CYS A 127 14.14 -4.39 -10.56
C CYS A 127 14.87 -5.71 -10.27
N LYS A 128 14.16 -6.76 -9.87
CA LYS A 128 14.77 -8.02 -9.36
C LYS A 128 15.73 -8.72 -10.32
N GLY A 129 15.60 -8.48 -11.62
CA GLY A 129 16.52 -9.01 -12.64
C GLY A 129 17.79 -8.18 -12.85
N THR A 130 17.88 -7.00 -12.22
CA THR A 130 19.01 -6.07 -12.37
C THR A 130 20.00 -6.17 -11.22
N ASP A 131 19.51 -6.18 -9.99
CA ASP A 131 20.32 -6.36 -8.78
C ASP A 131 19.72 -7.48 -7.92
N PRO A 132 20.54 -8.36 -7.34
CA PRO A 132 20.04 -9.52 -6.60
C PRO A 132 19.56 -9.19 -5.19
N VAL A 133 19.97 -8.06 -4.62
CA VAL A 133 19.66 -7.68 -3.24
C VAL A 133 18.77 -6.46 -3.22
N LEU A 134 17.48 -6.70 -3.07
CA LEU A 134 16.48 -5.66 -2.84
C LEU A 134 15.94 -5.81 -1.41
N ARG A 135 15.49 -4.71 -0.82
CA ARG A 135 14.90 -4.72 0.53
C ARG A 135 13.79 -3.67 0.63
N ILE A 136 12.63 -4.08 1.12
CA ILE A 136 11.55 -3.16 1.52
C ILE A 136 11.64 -2.94 3.02
N SER A 137 11.53 -1.69 3.46
CA SER A 137 11.56 -1.31 4.86
C SER A 137 10.62 -0.12 5.13
N ASP A 138 10.44 0.17 6.41
CA ASP A 138 9.78 1.39 6.88
C ASP A 138 8.37 1.57 6.30
N LEU A 139 7.63 0.45 6.13
CA LEU A 139 6.22 0.53 5.78
C LEU A 139 5.45 0.95 7.04
N GLU A 140 4.93 2.17 7.02
CA GLU A 140 4.33 2.81 8.18
C GLU A 140 3.17 3.72 7.82
N LEU A 141 2.26 3.92 8.77
CA LEU A 141 1.22 4.91 8.69
C LEU A 141 1.74 6.25 9.21
N LEU A 142 1.75 7.28 8.36
CA LEU A 142 2.25 8.61 8.72
C LEU A 142 1.18 9.46 9.37
N THR A 143 -0.02 9.49 8.79
CA THR A 143 -1.14 10.31 9.28
C THR A 143 -2.47 9.63 9.02
N LYS A 144 -3.46 9.98 9.84
CA LYS A 144 -4.87 9.64 9.61
C LYS A 144 -5.80 10.69 10.21
N THR A 145 -6.94 10.88 9.60
CA THR A 145 -8.05 11.72 10.08
C THR A 145 -9.37 11.02 9.90
#